data_907def205aa225f750537bd8ed7529e1
#
_entry.id   907def205aa225f750537bd8ed7529e1
#
_cell.length_a   1.000
_cell.length_b   1.000
_cell.length_c   1.000
_cell.angle_alpha   90.00
_cell.angle_beta   90.00
_cell.angle_gamma   90.00
#
_symmetry.space_group_name_H-M   'P 1'
#
loop_
_entity.id
_entity.type
_entity.pdbx_description
1 polymer ?
#
loop_
_entity_poly.entity_id
_entity_poly.type
_entity_poly.pdbx_seq_one_letter_code
_entity_poly.pdbx_strand_id
1 'polypeptide(L)'
;MVVAIDGPAGVGKSTVARRSAEEAGFLYVNSGNFYRAITLAVLERGTSPDDPAAVLSVARVSRLELGPDGLRLDGLLVEDRLHSDHVDRWVAPLSGIPEVREIVNRRIREIAVRSDSVVEGRDIGTVVFPHADVKIFLEADVATRAGRRQGQGTSTLTRDEIQRTIQERDLLDRNKPVGRLVPAVDALQIDTSLLTIQQVCERVHSAILVSKNNPGDIRGL
;
A
#
# COMPACT_ATOMS: atom_id res chain seq x y z
N MET A 1 15.96 -8.89 3.20
CA MET A 1 14.76 -9.01 4.05
C MET A 1 13.62 -8.23 3.44
N VAL A 2 12.40 -8.77 3.46
CA VAL A 2 11.19 -8.06 3.04
C VAL A 2 10.21 -7.99 4.21
N VAL A 3 9.80 -6.77 4.56
CA VAL A 3 8.77 -6.50 5.57
C VAL A 3 7.49 -6.08 4.85
N ALA A 4 6.44 -6.86 4.97
CA ALA A 4 5.12 -6.59 4.41
C ALA A 4 4.22 -5.90 5.43
N ILE A 5 3.67 -4.73 5.10
CA ILE A 5 2.73 -4.00 5.96
C ILE A 5 1.41 -3.81 5.22
N ASP A 6 0.40 -4.55 5.64
CA ASP A 6 -0.95 -4.50 5.07
C ASP A 6 -1.95 -3.87 6.05
N GLY A 7 -3.11 -3.49 5.52
CA GLY A 7 -4.21 -2.97 6.33
C GLY A 7 -5.13 -2.02 5.54
N PRO A 8 -6.29 -1.65 6.11
CA PRO A 8 -7.29 -0.82 5.44
C PRO A 8 -6.83 0.64 5.22
N ALA A 9 -7.63 1.41 4.49
CA ALA A 9 -7.39 2.83 4.27
C ALA A 9 -7.46 3.62 5.58
N GLY A 10 -6.58 4.62 5.75
CA GLY A 10 -6.58 5.51 6.92
C GLY A 10 -6.03 4.93 8.22
N VAL A 11 -5.52 3.68 8.22
CA VAL A 11 -4.96 3.03 9.42
C VAL A 11 -3.57 3.55 9.84
N GLY A 12 -2.91 4.34 8.96
CA GLY A 12 -1.57 4.89 9.24
C GLY A 12 -0.41 4.12 8.61
N LYS A 13 -0.68 3.14 7.72
CA LYS A 13 0.37 2.30 7.08
C LYS A 13 1.53 3.11 6.51
N SER A 14 1.25 4.11 5.68
CA SER A 14 2.30 4.85 4.96
C SER A 14 3.24 5.57 5.93
N THR A 15 2.68 6.13 7.01
CA THR A 15 3.48 6.78 8.06
C THR A 15 4.35 5.77 8.79
N VAL A 16 3.75 4.64 9.21
CA VAL A 16 4.46 3.59 9.93
C VAL A 16 5.51 2.94 9.04
N ALA A 17 5.15 2.55 7.81
CA ALA A 17 6.05 1.87 6.89
C ALA A 17 7.25 2.74 6.49
N ARG A 18 7.03 4.02 6.18
CA ARG A 18 8.10 4.97 5.86
C ARG A 18 9.05 5.13 7.04
N ARG A 19 8.50 5.41 8.22
CA ARG A 19 9.31 5.60 9.42
C ARG A 19 10.08 4.35 9.82
N SER A 20 9.45 3.18 9.77
CA SER A 20 10.12 1.90 10.05
C SER A 20 11.22 1.59 9.03
N ALA A 21 11.03 1.95 7.75
CA ALA A 21 12.05 1.81 6.72
C ALA A 21 13.25 2.74 7.00
N GLU A 22 12.99 4.00 7.31
CA GLU A 22 14.03 4.99 7.67
C GLU A 22 14.85 4.53 8.88
N GLU A 23 14.18 4.12 9.98
CA GLU A 23 14.82 3.66 11.21
C GLU A 23 15.66 2.38 11.00
N ALA A 24 15.22 1.48 10.10
CA ALA A 24 15.91 0.23 9.79
C ALA A 24 16.98 0.37 8.69
N GLY A 25 17.05 1.49 7.99
CA GLY A 25 17.89 1.68 6.81
C GLY A 25 17.42 0.87 5.59
N PHE A 26 16.11 0.62 5.47
CA PHE A 26 15.48 -0.18 4.42
C PHE A 26 14.88 0.70 3.33
N LEU A 27 14.70 0.11 2.14
CA LEU A 27 13.95 0.76 1.06
C LEU A 27 12.47 0.80 1.40
N TYR A 28 11.85 1.99 1.32
CA TYR A 28 10.41 2.13 1.45
C TYR A 28 9.72 1.98 0.10
N VAL A 29 8.71 1.11 0.01
CA VAL A 29 7.92 0.85 -1.21
C VAL A 29 6.43 0.98 -0.91
N ASN A 30 5.79 1.98 -1.50
CA ASN A 30 4.33 2.15 -1.45
C ASN A 30 3.68 1.52 -2.68
N SER A 31 3.10 0.33 -2.55
CA SER A 31 2.46 -0.36 -3.68
C SER A 31 1.31 0.44 -4.29
N GLY A 32 0.59 1.20 -3.49
CA GLY A 32 -0.49 2.05 -3.94
C GLY A 32 -0.04 3.10 -4.95
N ASN A 33 1.16 3.64 -4.79
CA ASN A 33 1.72 4.64 -5.72
C ASN A 33 2.00 4.03 -7.10
N PHE A 34 2.37 2.75 -7.19
CA PHE A 34 2.55 2.07 -8.47
C PHE A 34 1.24 1.93 -9.24
N TYR A 35 0.15 1.55 -8.56
CA TYR A 35 -1.18 1.52 -9.20
C TYR A 35 -1.64 2.91 -9.61
N ARG A 36 -1.38 3.92 -8.80
CA ARG A 36 -1.68 5.33 -9.11
C ARG A 36 -0.89 5.82 -10.33
N ALA A 37 0.38 5.43 -10.45
CA ALA A 37 1.20 5.78 -11.61
C ALA A 37 0.67 5.15 -12.91
N ILE A 38 0.23 3.88 -12.89
CA ILE A 38 -0.44 3.29 -14.05
C ILE A 38 -1.75 4.02 -14.36
N THR A 39 -2.55 4.35 -13.33
CA THR A 39 -3.79 5.13 -13.51
C THR A 39 -3.49 6.49 -14.14
N LEU A 40 -2.48 7.19 -13.67
CA LEU A 40 -2.02 8.46 -14.23
C LEU A 40 -1.62 8.30 -15.70
N ALA A 41 -0.85 7.25 -16.04
CA ALA A 41 -0.46 6.97 -17.42
C ALA A 41 -1.66 6.74 -18.35
N VAL A 42 -2.69 6.05 -17.87
CA VAL A 42 -3.94 5.84 -18.63
C VAL A 42 -4.64 7.16 -18.90
N LEU A 43 -4.79 7.98 -17.88
CA LEU A 43 -5.48 9.28 -17.97
C LEU A 43 -4.73 10.26 -18.88
N GLU A 44 -3.41 10.37 -18.75
CA GLU A 44 -2.60 11.30 -19.53
C GLU A 44 -2.48 10.95 -21.00
N ARG A 45 -2.60 9.66 -21.32
CA ARG A 45 -2.65 9.19 -22.72
C ARG A 45 -4.05 9.30 -23.35
N GLY A 46 -5.03 9.85 -22.61
CA GLY A 46 -6.41 9.94 -23.08
C GLY A 46 -7.07 8.58 -23.30
N THR A 47 -6.55 7.52 -22.69
CA THR A 47 -7.11 6.17 -22.79
C THR A 47 -8.34 6.06 -21.90
N SER A 48 -9.41 5.44 -22.39
CA SER A 48 -10.61 5.20 -21.58
C SER A 48 -10.31 4.24 -20.41
N PRO A 49 -10.52 4.67 -19.15
CA PRO A 49 -10.36 3.78 -18.02
C PRO A 49 -11.40 2.65 -17.94
N ASP A 50 -12.49 2.76 -18.68
CA ASP A 50 -13.56 1.76 -18.78
C ASP A 50 -13.25 0.67 -19.83
N ASP A 51 -12.13 0.77 -20.55
CA ASP A 51 -11.64 -0.24 -21.49
C ASP A 51 -10.46 -1.02 -20.89
N PRO A 52 -10.68 -2.21 -20.31
CA PRO A 52 -9.62 -3.00 -19.69
C PRO A 52 -8.48 -3.38 -20.66
N ALA A 53 -8.77 -3.60 -21.94
CA ALA A 53 -7.76 -3.98 -22.92
C ALA A 53 -6.85 -2.79 -23.25
N ALA A 54 -7.41 -1.60 -23.39
CA ALA A 54 -6.66 -0.38 -23.60
C ALA A 54 -5.83 -0.01 -22.35
N VAL A 55 -6.40 -0.14 -21.15
CA VAL A 55 -5.69 0.03 -19.86
C VAL A 55 -4.50 -0.92 -19.77
N LEU A 56 -4.70 -2.20 -20.08
CA LEU A 56 -3.64 -3.20 -20.07
C LEU A 56 -2.51 -2.86 -21.06
N SER A 57 -2.86 -2.36 -22.23
CA SER A 57 -1.88 -1.94 -23.25
C SER A 57 -1.01 -0.80 -22.72
N VAL A 58 -1.60 0.19 -22.04
CA VAL A 58 -0.86 1.25 -21.37
C VAL A 58 0.04 0.70 -20.26
N ALA A 59 -0.50 -0.17 -19.40
CA ALA A 59 0.27 -0.75 -18.29
C ALA A 59 1.51 -1.53 -18.75
N ARG A 60 1.42 -2.24 -19.89
CA ARG A 60 2.52 -3.02 -20.47
C ARG A 60 3.70 -2.17 -20.94
N VAL A 61 3.43 -0.98 -21.46
CA VAL A 61 4.47 -0.10 -22.01
C VAL A 61 4.96 0.94 -21.02
N SER A 62 4.26 1.14 -19.91
CA SER A 62 4.64 2.10 -18.86
C SER A 62 5.83 1.57 -18.05
N ARG A 63 6.86 2.39 -17.94
CA ARG A 63 8.06 2.06 -17.16
C ARG A 63 8.00 2.70 -15.78
N LEU A 64 7.94 1.85 -14.75
CA LEU A 64 7.92 2.27 -13.35
C LEU A 64 9.30 2.05 -12.73
N GLU A 65 9.86 3.07 -12.10
CA GLU A 65 11.16 3.03 -11.43
C GLU A 65 11.05 3.75 -10.09
N LEU A 66 11.60 3.14 -9.04
CA LEU A 66 11.69 3.78 -7.72
C LEU A 66 13.14 4.24 -7.52
N GLY A 67 13.32 5.55 -7.42
CA GLY A 67 14.58 6.20 -7.10
C GLY A 67 14.61 6.77 -5.69
N PRO A 68 15.73 7.36 -5.26
CA PRO A 68 15.86 8.00 -3.95
C PRO A 68 14.89 9.16 -3.74
N ASP A 69 14.51 9.84 -4.82
CA ASP A 69 13.62 10.99 -4.86
C ASP A 69 12.14 10.64 -5.06
N GLY A 70 11.83 9.33 -5.26
CA GLY A 70 10.46 8.85 -5.40
C GLY A 70 10.21 7.99 -6.63
N LEU A 71 8.91 7.76 -6.93
CA LEU A 71 8.46 6.94 -8.06
C LEU A 71 8.52 7.73 -9.37
N ARG A 72 9.09 7.10 -10.40
CA ARG A 72 9.16 7.62 -11.76
C ARG A 72 8.28 6.79 -12.69
N LEU A 73 7.54 7.48 -13.54
CA LEU A 73 6.79 6.93 -14.65
C LEU A 73 7.43 7.42 -15.95
N ASP A 74 7.89 6.48 -16.79
CA ASP A 74 8.55 6.79 -18.07
C ASP A 74 9.73 7.80 -17.92
N GLY A 75 10.47 7.68 -16.81
CA GLY A 75 11.59 8.52 -16.45
C GLY A 75 11.25 9.82 -15.72
N LEU A 76 9.98 10.23 -15.64
CA LEU A 76 9.53 11.46 -14.97
C LEU A 76 9.10 11.18 -13.54
N LEU A 77 9.54 12.01 -12.59
CA LEU A 77 9.06 11.97 -11.21
C LEU A 77 7.57 12.33 -11.17
N VAL A 78 6.75 11.51 -10.48
CA VAL A 78 5.28 11.66 -10.51
C VAL A 78 4.63 11.79 -9.14
N GLU A 79 5.39 11.78 -8.03
CA GLU A 79 4.86 11.76 -6.65
C GLU A 79 3.76 12.81 -6.42
N ASP A 80 3.97 14.06 -6.86
CA ASP A 80 3.02 15.18 -6.66
C ASP A 80 1.72 15.03 -7.45
N ARG A 81 1.69 14.12 -8.44
CA ARG A 81 0.58 13.92 -9.37
C ARG A 81 -0.26 12.70 -9.05
N LEU A 82 0.24 11.83 -8.17
CA LEU A 82 -0.40 10.55 -7.85
C LEU A 82 -1.67 10.68 -7.02
N HIS A 83 -1.86 11.81 -6.33
CA HIS A 83 -2.95 12.01 -5.37
C HIS A 83 -3.98 13.05 -5.81
N SER A 84 -4.15 13.22 -7.13
CA SER A 84 -5.23 14.05 -7.68
C SER A 84 -6.58 13.31 -7.60
N ASP A 85 -7.68 14.07 -7.52
CA ASP A 85 -9.05 13.53 -7.50
C ASP A 85 -9.32 12.63 -8.71
N HIS A 86 -8.72 12.96 -9.86
CA HIS A 86 -8.89 12.20 -11.09
C HIS A 86 -8.23 10.81 -10.98
N VAL A 87 -7.03 10.71 -10.42
CA VAL A 87 -6.36 9.44 -10.14
C VAL A 87 -7.10 8.67 -9.05
N ASP A 88 -7.54 9.36 -7.98
CA ASP A 88 -8.27 8.74 -6.87
C ASP A 88 -9.56 8.07 -7.32
N ARG A 89 -10.25 8.66 -8.28
CA ARG A 89 -11.49 8.11 -8.86
C ARG A 89 -11.26 6.76 -9.55
N TRP A 90 -10.16 6.61 -10.27
CA TRP A 90 -9.93 5.47 -11.16
C TRP A 90 -8.97 4.40 -10.63
N VAL A 91 -8.18 4.71 -9.62
CA VAL A 91 -7.19 3.74 -9.11
C VAL A 91 -7.82 2.45 -8.56
N ALA A 92 -8.98 2.52 -7.94
CA ALA A 92 -9.64 1.34 -7.40
C ALA A 92 -10.15 0.39 -8.50
N PRO A 93 -10.91 0.84 -9.52
CA PRO A 93 -11.27 0.02 -10.68
C PRO A 93 -10.04 -0.58 -11.40
N LEU A 94 -9.06 0.24 -11.74
CA LEU A 94 -7.89 -0.22 -12.50
C LEU A 94 -7.03 -1.21 -11.72
N SER A 95 -6.88 -1.02 -10.41
CA SER A 95 -6.18 -1.98 -9.53
C SER A 95 -6.92 -3.29 -9.33
N GLY A 96 -8.17 -3.39 -9.78
CA GLY A 96 -8.97 -4.62 -9.80
C GLY A 96 -8.73 -5.50 -11.02
N ILE A 97 -8.10 -4.98 -12.09
CA ILE A 97 -7.81 -5.73 -13.33
C ILE A 97 -6.66 -6.72 -13.06
N PRO A 98 -6.88 -8.04 -13.17
CA PRO A 98 -5.88 -9.05 -12.79
C PRO A 98 -4.53 -8.88 -13.50
N GLU A 99 -4.56 -8.62 -14.80
CA GLU A 99 -3.35 -8.50 -15.62
C GLU A 99 -2.56 -7.23 -15.29
N VAL A 100 -3.23 -6.13 -14.94
CA VAL A 100 -2.58 -4.91 -14.46
C VAL A 100 -1.91 -5.18 -13.11
N ARG A 101 -2.59 -5.93 -12.23
CA ARG A 101 -1.99 -6.33 -10.95
C ARG A 101 -0.75 -7.17 -11.16
N GLU A 102 -0.76 -8.12 -12.08
CA GLU A 102 0.39 -8.96 -12.36
C GLU A 102 1.61 -8.13 -12.77
N ILE A 103 1.42 -7.15 -13.68
CA ILE A 103 2.47 -6.23 -14.12
C ILE A 103 3.02 -5.43 -12.93
N VAL A 104 2.13 -4.79 -12.16
CA VAL A 104 2.52 -3.96 -11.01
C VAL A 104 3.21 -4.80 -9.94
N ASN A 105 2.65 -5.94 -9.55
CA ASN A 105 3.22 -6.81 -8.52
C ASN A 105 4.59 -7.34 -8.92
N ARG A 106 4.77 -7.74 -10.19
CA ARG A 106 6.08 -8.14 -10.71
C ARG A 106 7.09 -7.00 -10.56
N ARG A 107 6.70 -5.77 -10.90
CA ARG A 107 7.59 -4.62 -10.78
C ARG A 107 7.98 -4.30 -9.34
N ILE A 108 7.03 -4.38 -8.42
CA ILE A 108 7.28 -4.21 -6.99
C ILE A 108 8.27 -5.26 -6.49
N ARG A 109 8.09 -6.53 -6.89
CA ARG A 109 9.02 -7.61 -6.52
C ARG A 109 10.43 -7.36 -7.04
N GLU A 110 10.58 -6.98 -8.30
CA GLU A 110 11.89 -6.67 -8.92
C GLU A 110 12.63 -5.54 -8.19
N ILE A 111 11.90 -4.57 -7.63
CA ILE A 111 12.46 -3.45 -6.89
C ILE A 111 12.83 -3.88 -5.46
N ALA A 112 11.89 -4.49 -4.77
CA ALA A 112 12.03 -4.79 -3.35
C ALA A 112 13.08 -5.86 -3.02
N VAL A 113 13.37 -6.78 -3.97
CA VAL A 113 14.40 -7.83 -3.74
C VAL A 113 15.84 -7.32 -3.90
N ARG A 114 16.04 -6.08 -4.35
CA ARG A 114 17.39 -5.51 -4.55
C ARG A 114 18.07 -5.06 -3.26
N SER A 115 17.28 -4.85 -2.21
CA SER A 115 17.75 -4.43 -0.87
C SER A 115 16.75 -4.86 0.17
N ASP A 116 17.11 -4.76 1.44
CA ASP A 116 16.14 -4.87 2.53
C ASP A 116 15.05 -3.81 2.33
N SER A 117 13.78 -4.18 2.44
CA SER A 117 12.66 -3.32 2.08
C SER A 117 11.46 -3.44 3.01
N VAL A 118 10.76 -2.32 3.21
CA VAL A 118 9.42 -2.26 3.79
C VAL A 118 8.44 -1.94 2.68
N VAL A 119 7.55 -2.87 2.39
CA VAL A 119 6.53 -2.75 1.34
C VAL A 119 5.16 -2.63 1.99
N GLU A 120 4.42 -1.58 1.67
CA GLU A 120 3.06 -1.40 2.18
C GLU A 120 1.98 -1.59 1.11
N GLY A 121 0.82 -2.09 1.52
CA GLY A 121 -0.32 -2.27 0.62
C GLY A 121 -1.60 -2.78 1.24
N ARG A 122 -2.23 -3.73 0.56
CA ARG A 122 -3.47 -4.41 0.96
C ARG A 122 -3.32 -5.93 1.01
N ASP A 123 -2.44 -6.46 0.19
CA ASP A 123 -2.24 -7.88 -0.06
C ASP A 123 -0.76 -8.22 -0.24
N ILE A 124 0.10 -7.43 0.39
CA ILE A 124 1.54 -7.59 0.27
C ILE A 124 1.97 -8.93 0.86
N GLY A 125 1.57 -9.21 2.12
CA GLY A 125 1.93 -10.44 2.82
C GLY A 125 1.16 -11.68 2.37
N THR A 126 0.09 -11.51 1.56
CA THR A 126 -0.71 -12.64 1.07
C THR A 126 -0.47 -12.96 -0.40
N VAL A 127 -0.21 -11.96 -1.26
CA VAL A 127 -0.12 -12.12 -2.72
C VAL A 127 1.23 -11.67 -3.27
N VAL A 128 1.70 -10.48 -2.88
CA VAL A 128 2.91 -9.90 -3.47
C VAL A 128 4.16 -10.61 -2.93
N PHE A 129 4.26 -10.74 -1.62
CA PHE A 129 5.35 -11.43 -0.91
C PHE A 129 4.79 -12.43 0.11
N PRO A 130 4.22 -13.57 -0.34
CA PRO A 130 3.65 -14.57 0.55
C PRO A 130 4.69 -15.23 1.48
N HIS A 131 5.96 -15.04 1.18
CA HIS A 131 7.11 -15.51 1.96
C HIS A 131 7.93 -14.33 2.52
N ALA A 132 7.31 -13.16 2.76
CA ALA A 132 7.98 -12.04 3.43
C ALA A 132 8.51 -12.46 4.81
N ASP A 133 9.69 -11.95 5.17
CA ASP A 133 10.36 -12.27 6.44
C ASP A 133 9.56 -11.79 7.65
N VAL A 134 8.87 -10.65 7.50
CA VAL A 134 7.98 -10.07 8.50
C VAL A 134 6.68 -9.66 7.82
N LYS A 135 5.55 -10.06 8.40
CA LYS A 135 4.22 -9.66 7.94
C LYS A 135 3.49 -8.97 9.07
N ILE A 136 3.05 -7.75 8.80
CA ILE A 136 2.30 -6.90 9.72
C ILE A 136 0.95 -6.60 9.09
N PHE A 137 -0.13 -6.74 9.87
CA PHE A 137 -1.44 -6.28 9.47
C PHE A 137 -1.93 -5.23 10.47
N LEU A 138 -2.05 -3.99 10.00
CA LEU A 138 -2.52 -2.88 10.83
C LEU A 138 -4.04 -2.77 10.73
N GLU A 139 -4.68 -2.64 11.88
CA GLU A 139 -6.12 -2.38 11.99
C GLU A 139 -6.38 -1.12 12.80
N ALA A 140 -7.54 -0.52 12.65
CA ALA A 140 -8.14 0.46 13.53
C ALA A 140 -9.63 0.54 13.27
N ASP A 141 -10.39 0.93 14.29
CA ASP A 141 -11.81 1.19 14.13
C ASP A 141 -12.09 2.32 13.12
N VAL A 142 -13.26 2.28 12.49
CA VAL A 142 -13.63 3.23 11.42
C VAL A 142 -13.67 4.66 11.93
N ALA A 143 -14.11 4.89 13.17
CA ALA A 143 -14.22 6.23 13.75
C ALA A 143 -12.84 6.87 13.96
N THR A 144 -11.86 6.08 14.44
CA THR A 144 -10.46 6.49 14.57
C THR A 144 -9.86 6.84 13.22
N ARG A 145 -10.07 6.00 12.20
CA ARG A 145 -9.55 6.24 10.84
C ARG A 145 -10.17 7.49 10.19
N ALA A 146 -11.47 7.72 10.41
CA ALA A 146 -12.16 8.94 9.96
C ALA A 146 -11.62 10.19 10.65
N GLY A 147 -11.41 10.14 11.97
CA GLY A 147 -10.80 11.23 12.72
C GLY A 147 -9.38 11.57 12.23
N ARG A 148 -8.54 10.52 11.98
CA ARG A 148 -7.20 10.72 11.42
C ARG A 148 -7.24 11.38 10.04
N ARG A 149 -8.17 10.94 9.17
CA ARG A 149 -8.32 11.50 7.81
C ARG A 149 -8.83 12.96 7.85
N GLN A 150 -9.76 13.26 8.75
CA GLN A 150 -10.24 14.64 8.95
C GLN A 150 -9.12 15.56 9.44
N GLY A 151 -8.29 15.09 10.38
CA GLY A 151 -7.14 15.83 10.92
C GLY A 151 -6.04 16.13 9.88
N GLN A 152 -6.02 15.45 8.74
CA GLN A 152 -5.10 15.74 7.63
C GLN A 152 -5.48 16.98 6.82
N GLY A 153 -6.69 17.54 7.02
CA GLY A 153 -7.14 18.79 6.40
C GLY A 153 -7.32 18.75 4.87
N THR A 154 -7.24 17.57 4.26
CA THR A 154 -7.31 17.39 2.79
C THR A 154 -8.73 17.13 2.28
N SER A 155 -9.72 16.99 3.16
CA SER A 155 -11.10 16.66 2.79
C SER A 155 -12.07 17.75 3.23
N THR A 156 -12.99 18.11 2.34
CA THR A 156 -14.12 19.00 2.63
C THR A 156 -15.34 18.27 3.19
N LEU A 157 -15.26 16.93 3.29
CA LEU A 157 -16.34 16.07 3.76
C LEU A 157 -16.49 16.15 5.29
N THR A 158 -17.71 15.97 5.76
CA THR A 158 -18.02 15.79 7.18
C THR A 158 -17.44 14.47 7.69
N ARG A 159 -17.30 14.34 8.99
CA ARG A 159 -16.79 13.11 9.62
C ARG A 159 -17.62 11.87 9.25
N ASP A 160 -18.95 12.01 9.19
CA ASP A 160 -19.86 10.91 8.86
C ASP A 160 -19.72 10.49 7.38
N GLU A 161 -19.54 11.44 6.47
CA GLU A 161 -19.27 11.15 5.06
C GLU A 161 -17.92 10.45 4.89
N ILE A 162 -16.88 10.91 5.61
CA ILE A 162 -15.58 10.24 5.63
C ILE A 162 -15.73 8.80 6.15
N GLN A 163 -16.50 8.56 7.21
CA GLN A 163 -16.75 7.22 7.74
C GLN A 163 -17.41 6.30 6.70
N ARG A 164 -18.45 6.80 6.03
CA ARG A 164 -19.12 6.04 4.96
C ARG A 164 -18.16 5.68 3.82
N THR A 165 -17.40 6.67 3.36
CA THR A 165 -16.39 6.44 2.30
C THR A 165 -15.34 5.39 2.71
N ILE A 166 -14.91 5.40 3.97
CA ILE A 166 -13.96 4.40 4.49
C ILE A 166 -14.62 3.01 4.53
N GLN A 167 -15.86 2.89 5.01
CA GLN A 167 -16.58 1.61 5.08
C GLN A 167 -16.81 1.02 3.68
N GLU A 168 -17.26 1.83 2.74
CA GLU A 168 -17.45 1.41 1.34
C GLU A 168 -16.14 0.91 0.72
N ARG A 169 -15.05 1.63 0.94
CA ARG A 169 -13.74 1.24 0.44
C ARG A 169 -13.24 -0.05 1.08
N ASP A 170 -13.43 -0.22 2.39
CA ASP A 170 -13.05 -1.45 3.09
C ASP A 170 -13.84 -2.66 2.57
N LEU A 171 -15.13 -2.46 2.31
CA LEU A 171 -15.98 -3.50 1.73
C LEU A 171 -15.49 -3.90 0.33
N LEU A 172 -15.17 -2.91 -0.51
CA LEU A 172 -14.59 -3.15 -1.83
C LEU A 172 -13.24 -3.87 -1.74
N ASP A 173 -12.32 -3.41 -0.86
CA ASP A 173 -10.99 -4.01 -0.71
C ASP A 173 -11.06 -5.46 -0.17
N ARG A 174 -12.04 -5.78 0.68
CA ARG A 174 -12.27 -7.14 1.22
C ARG A 174 -12.92 -8.09 0.22
N ASN A 175 -13.76 -7.56 -0.68
CA ASN A 175 -14.54 -8.37 -1.63
C ASN A 175 -13.95 -8.44 -3.04
N LYS A 176 -12.78 -7.87 -3.28
CA LYS A 176 -12.10 -7.97 -4.58
C LYS A 176 -11.90 -9.44 -4.99
N PRO A 177 -12.06 -9.75 -6.28
CA PRO A 177 -11.80 -11.11 -6.76
C PRO A 177 -10.32 -11.50 -6.60
N VAL A 178 -9.40 -10.54 -6.71
CA VAL A 178 -7.94 -10.70 -6.52
C VAL A 178 -7.40 -9.61 -5.63
N GLY A 179 -6.42 -9.97 -4.77
CA GLY A 179 -5.76 -9.00 -3.88
C GLY A 179 -6.66 -8.50 -2.77
N ARG A 180 -7.40 -9.41 -2.14
CA ARG A 180 -8.29 -9.10 -1.01
C ARG A 180 -7.51 -8.56 0.16
N LEU A 181 -8.11 -7.59 0.85
CA LEU A 181 -7.63 -7.11 2.14
C LEU A 181 -7.98 -8.12 3.23
N VAL A 182 -7.06 -9.05 3.48
CA VAL A 182 -7.13 -10.03 4.56
C VAL A 182 -5.75 -10.19 5.20
N PRO A 183 -5.66 -10.40 6.52
CA PRO A 183 -4.37 -10.68 7.16
C PRO A 183 -3.80 -12.01 6.64
N ALA A 184 -2.50 -12.08 6.42
CA ALA A 184 -1.81 -13.33 6.24
C ALA A 184 -1.91 -14.17 7.53
N VAL A 185 -1.93 -15.50 7.41
CA VAL A 185 -2.10 -16.40 8.58
C VAL A 185 -0.97 -16.24 9.60
N ASP A 186 0.20 -15.84 9.13
CA ASP A 186 1.42 -15.63 9.91
C ASP A 186 1.70 -14.14 10.17
N ALA A 187 0.75 -13.24 9.90
CA ALA A 187 0.92 -11.81 10.15
C ALA A 187 0.73 -11.46 11.63
N LEU A 188 1.61 -10.62 12.14
CA LEU A 188 1.41 -9.90 13.40
C LEU A 188 0.29 -8.85 13.20
N GLN A 189 -0.84 -9.04 13.85
CA GLN A 189 -1.95 -8.10 13.79
C GLN A 189 -1.81 -7.05 14.89
N ILE A 190 -1.87 -5.77 14.51
CA ILE A 190 -1.73 -4.64 15.42
C ILE A 190 -2.95 -3.74 15.30
N ASP A 191 -3.80 -3.72 16.32
CA ASP A 191 -4.85 -2.69 16.45
C ASP A 191 -4.19 -1.37 16.88
N THR A 192 -4.29 -0.39 16.00
CA THR A 192 -3.68 0.94 16.19
C THR A 192 -4.67 1.96 16.74
N SER A 193 -5.89 1.57 17.09
CA SER A 193 -6.98 2.49 17.51
C SER A 193 -6.56 3.38 18.69
N LEU A 194 -5.86 2.80 19.66
CA LEU A 194 -5.42 3.49 20.88
C LEU A 194 -3.90 3.71 20.94
N LEU A 195 -3.17 3.38 19.89
CA LEU A 195 -1.72 3.49 19.84
C LEU A 195 -1.27 4.78 19.16
N THR A 196 -0.18 5.35 19.66
CA THR A 196 0.55 6.39 18.96
C THR A 196 1.35 5.79 17.79
N ILE A 197 1.70 6.61 16.80
CA ILE A 197 2.56 6.18 15.68
C ILE A 197 3.87 5.60 16.21
N GLN A 198 4.45 6.21 17.24
CA GLN A 198 5.69 5.76 17.88
C GLN A 198 5.54 4.32 18.41
N GLN A 199 4.49 4.03 19.17
CA GLN A 199 4.25 2.70 19.72
C GLN A 199 4.04 1.63 18.64
N VAL A 200 3.39 2.00 17.51
CA VAL A 200 3.25 1.08 16.37
C VAL A 200 4.59 0.82 15.71
N CYS A 201 5.42 1.86 15.48
CA CYS A 201 6.76 1.70 14.91
C CYS A 201 7.66 0.84 15.80
N GLU A 202 7.60 1.01 17.12
CA GLU A 202 8.35 0.17 18.08
C GLU A 202 7.99 -1.32 17.95
N ARG A 203 6.70 -1.64 17.78
CA ARG A 203 6.27 -3.04 17.55
C ARG A 203 6.77 -3.58 16.21
N VAL A 204 6.69 -2.78 15.15
CA VAL A 204 7.23 -3.16 13.83
C VAL A 204 8.74 -3.37 13.90
N HIS A 205 9.47 -2.47 14.57
CA HIS A 205 10.91 -2.58 14.75
C HIS A 205 11.28 -3.84 15.54
N SER A 206 10.55 -4.13 16.62
CA SER A 206 10.75 -5.36 17.40
C SER A 206 10.56 -6.61 16.55
N ALA A 207 9.52 -6.65 15.70
CA ALA A 207 9.30 -7.77 14.79
C ALA A 207 10.44 -7.93 13.77
N ILE A 208 10.99 -6.83 13.25
CA ILE A 208 12.15 -6.85 12.35
C ILE A 208 13.38 -7.42 13.07
N LEU A 209 13.65 -6.98 14.31
CA LEU A 209 14.80 -7.45 15.09
C LEU A 209 14.68 -8.95 15.43
N VAL A 210 13.48 -9.39 15.83
CA VAL A 210 13.23 -10.83 16.13
C VAL A 210 13.46 -11.65 14.88
N SER A 211 12.92 -11.24 13.73
CA SER A 211 13.11 -11.97 12.47
C SER A 211 14.58 -11.99 12.00
N LYS A 212 15.35 -10.93 12.24
CA LYS A 212 16.80 -10.92 11.95
C LYS A 212 17.58 -11.92 12.80
N ASN A 213 17.18 -12.08 14.07
CA ASN A 213 17.89 -12.95 15.02
C ASN A 213 17.37 -14.40 14.99
N ASN A 214 16.10 -14.61 14.65
CA ASN A 214 15.43 -15.91 14.61
C ASN A 214 14.46 -15.95 13.42
N PRO A 215 14.91 -16.31 12.21
CA PRO A 215 14.02 -16.39 11.04
C PRO A 215 12.84 -17.35 11.31
N GLY A 216 11.61 -16.82 11.34
CA GLY A 216 10.38 -17.60 11.48
C GLY A 216 9.66 -17.49 12.84
N ASP A 217 10.18 -16.81 13.84
CA ASP A 217 9.56 -16.72 15.18
C ASP A 217 9.11 -15.29 15.55
N ILE A 218 8.15 -14.75 14.80
CA ILE A 218 7.49 -13.49 15.14
C ILE A 218 6.14 -13.69 15.85
N ARG A 219 5.77 -14.94 16.17
CA ARG A 219 4.46 -15.28 16.75
C ARG A 219 4.34 -15.01 18.26
N GLY A 220 5.39 -14.58 18.91
CA GLY A 220 5.45 -14.32 20.36
C GLY A 220 5.39 -12.83 20.75
N LEU A 221 5.20 -11.91 19.81
CA LEU A 221 5.05 -10.47 20.01
C LEU A 221 3.58 -10.06 19.91
#